data_f5a1bd95f109c0b0bbe2f134695e12e6
#
_entry.id   f5a1bd95f109c0b0bbe2f134695e12e6
#
_cell.length_a   1.000
_cell.length_b   1.000
_cell.length_c   1.000
_cell.angle_alpha   90.00
_cell.angle_beta   90.00
_cell.angle_gamma   90.00
#
_symmetry.space_group_name_H-M   'P 1'
#
loop_
_entity.id
_entity.type
_entity.pdbx_description
1 polymer ?
#
loop_
_entity_poly.entity_id
_entity_poly.type
_entity_poly.pdbx_seq_one_letter_code
_entity_poly.pdbx_strand_id
1 'polypeptide(L)'
;MKEVEVLVKVLSKKNDVLDILNKFNFIGKKKVLDIYFYDEKRDALKPKEGKLTECFRLRKKDKNNYITYKIDYFDDAGTWIYSDEEETQVNDFRVTTKIISHLGLKPLIEIDNIKHTFLTNEYEIVLEEVKGLGLFLEVERQNITKTENISEVKQKI
;
A
#
# COMPACT_ATOMS: atom_id res chain seq x y z
N MET A 1 -12.01 -3.00 -4.33
CA MET A 1 -11.25 -3.86 -5.32
C MET A 1 -10.44 -4.86 -4.51
N LYS A 2 -10.29 -6.12 -4.98
CA LYS A 2 -9.45 -7.09 -4.28
C LYS A 2 -7.99 -6.89 -4.67
N GLU A 3 -7.11 -6.79 -3.67
CA GLU A 3 -5.66 -6.72 -3.83
C GLU A 3 -5.01 -7.96 -3.22
N VAL A 4 -4.07 -8.55 -3.96
CA VAL A 4 -3.20 -9.62 -3.49
C VAL A 4 -1.77 -9.20 -3.79
N GLU A 5 -1.03 -8.92 -2.74
CA GLU A 5 0.33 -8.40 -2.82
C GLU A 5 1.28 -9.16 -1.90
N VAL A 6 2.56 -9.06 -2.18
CA VAL A 6 3.66 -9.49 -1.30
C VAL A 6 4.61 -8.32 -1.15
N LEU A 7 4.92 -7.95 0.09
CA LEU A 7 5.90 -6.92 0.42
C LEU A 7 7.09 -7.55 1.13
N VAL A 8 8.29 -7.30 0.61
CA VAL A 8 9.53 -7.81 1.19
C VAL A 8 10.55 -6.69 1.39
N LYS A 9 11.34 -6.78 2.45
CA LYS A 9 12.48 -5.89 2.66
C LYS A 9 13.65 -6.31 1.77
N VAL A 10 14.19 -5.33 1.04
CA VAL A 10 15.34 -5.54 0.15
C VAL A 10 16.63 -5.29 0.93
N LEU A 11 17.54 -6.27 0.94
CA LEU A 11 18.86 -6.17 1.58
C LEU A 11 19.98 -5.82 0.60
N SER A 12 19.72 -5.98 -0.71
CA SER A 12 20.67 -5.67 -1.77
C SER A 12 20.74 -4.16 -2.02
N LYS A 13 21.78 -3.74 -2.75
CA LYS A 13 21.91 -2.34 -3.16
C LYS A 13 20.81 -1.99 -4.18
N LYS A 14 20.30 -0.77 -4.10
CA LYS A 14 19.26 -0.26 -4.99
C LYS A 14 19.58 -0.47 -6.48
N ASN A 15 20.80 -0.15 -6.90
CA ASN A 15 21.19 -0.26 -8.31
C ASN A 15 21.14 -1.70 -8.80
N ASP A 16 21.58 -2.66 -8.00
CA ASP A 16 21.55 -4.09 -8.35
C ASP A 16 20.11 -4.56 -8.58
N VAL A 17 19.16 -4.07 -7.76
CA VAL A 17 17.75 -4.38 -7.91
C VAL A 17 17.15 -3.69 -9.14
N LEU A 18 17.48 -2.43 -9.37
CA LEU A 18 17.02 -1.69 -10.57
C LEU A 18 17.53 -2.33 -11.86
N ASP A 19 18.78 -2.84 -11.90
CA ASP A 19 19.33 -3.51 -13.06
C ASP A 19 18.54 -4.80 -13.42
N ILE A 20 17.99 -5.48 -12.41
CA ILE A 20 17.10 -6.62 -12.61
C ILE A 20 15.72 -6.15 -13.10
N LEU A 21 15.15 -5.13 -12.46
CA LEU A 21 13.81 -4.63 -12.74
C LEU A 21 13.71 -3.91 -14.09
N ASN A 22 14.80 -3.34 -14.59
CA ASN A 22 14.85 -2.70 -15.92
C ASN A 22 14.59 -3.65 -17.10
N LYS A 23 14.49 -4.96 -16.84
CA LYS A 23 14.02 -5.95 -17.83
C LYS A 23 12.49 -5.89 -18.04
N PHE A 24 11.77 -5.26 -17.13
CA PHE A 24 10.32 -5.07 -17.18
C PHE A 24 9.96 -3.67 -17.70
N ASN A 25 8.69 -3.45 -17.99
CA ASN A 25 8.21 -2.16 -18.48
C ASN A 25 8.19 -1.11 -17.35
N PHE A 26 9.14 -0.19 -17.38
CA PHE A 26 9.21 0.91 -16.40
C PHE A 26 8.10 1.93 -16.66
N ILE A 27 7.22 2.12 -15.69
CA ILE A 27 6.07 3.04 -15.78
C ILE A 27 6.46 4.44 -15.28
N GLY A 28 7.29 4.52 -14.25
CA GLY A 28 7.73 5.81 -13.73
C GLY A 28 8.25 5.78 -12.31
N LYS A 29 8.75 6.94 -11.89
CA LYS A 29 9.20 7.22 -10.53
C LYS A 29 8.31 8.30 -9.94
N LYS A 30 7.76 8.07 -8.75
CA LYS A 30 6.89 9.02 -8.06
C LYS A 30 7.30 9.22 -6.62
N LYS A 31 7.16 10.46 -6.13
CA LYS A 31 7.24 10.75 -4.71
C LYS A 31 5.87 10.56 -4.10
N VAL A 32 5.81 9.80 -3.00
CA VAL A 32 4.57 9.46 -2.30
C VAL A 32 4.72 9.77 -0.82
N LEU A 33 3.74 10.49 -0.30
CA LEU A 33 3.58 10.74 1.13
C LEU A 33 2.26 10.13 1.58
N ASP A 34 2.31 9.18 2.48
CA ASP A 34 1.16 8.52 3.08
C ASP A 34 1.02 8.91 4.53
N ILE A 35 -0.18 9.32 4.92
CA ILE A 35 -0.55 9.50 6.33
C ILE A 35 -1.62 8.47 6.64
N TYR A 36 -1.31 7.54 7.55
CA TYR A 36 -2.26 6.59 8.10
C TYR A 36 -2.91 7.18 9.33
N PHE A 37 -4.20 6.91 9.49
CA PHE A 37 -4.99 7.42 10.61
C PHE A 37 -5.51 6.28 11.46
N TYR A 38 -5.74 6.56 12.74
CA TYR A 38 -6.38 5.65 13.68
C TYR A 38 -7.54 6.32 14.41
N ASP A 39 -8.43 5.50 14.96
CA ASP A 39 -9.55 5.92 15.78
C ASP A 39 -9.57 5.11 17.09
N GLU A 40 -9.47 5.79 18.22
CA GLU A 40 -9.48 5.14 19.55
C GLU A 40 -10.81 4.46 19.88
N LYS A 41 -11.91 4.86 19.21
CA LYS A 41 -13.27 4.37 19.45
C LYS A 41 -13.68 3.25 18.49
N ARG A 42 -12.96 3.09 17.38
CA ARG A 42 -13.22 2.08 16.36
C ARG A 42 -12.13 1.02 16.42
N ASP A 43 -12.48 -0.15 16.94
CA ASP A 43 -11.54 -1.25 17.17
C ASP A 43 -10.73 -1.66 15.93
N ALA A 44 -11.34 -1.63 14.75
CA ALA A 44 -10.71 -2.00 13.49
C ALA A 44 -9.61 -1.02 13.05
N LEU A 45 -9.75 0.28 13.38
CA LEU A 45 -8.76 1.32 13.12
C LEU A 45 -7.84 1.60 14.32
N LYS A 46 -7.92 0.80 15.38
CA LYS A 46 -7.07 0.91 16.55
C LYS A 46 -5.96 -0.13 16.47
N PRO A 47 -4.67 0.26 16.50
CA PRO A 47 -3.58 -0.71 16.48
C PRO A 47 -3.67 -1.67 17.66
N LYS A 48 -3.69 -2.98 17.36
CA LYS A 48 -3.60 -4.05 18.34
C LYS A 48 -2.33 -4.84 18.05
N GLU A 49 -1.42 -4.91 19.02
CA GLU A 49 -0.13 -5.59 18.87
C GLU A 49 0.66 -5.14 17.62
N GLY A 50 0.56 -3.84 17.28
CA GLY A 50 1.22 -3.27 16.11
C GLY A 50 0.55 -3.58 14.76
N LYS A 51 -0.65 -4.18 14.76
CA LYS A 51 -1.42 -4.49 13.55
C LYS A 51 -2.73 -3.72 13.51
N LEU A 52 -3.18 -3.39 12.30
CA LEU A 52 -4.51 -2.88 11.97
C LEU A 52 -5.25 -3.94 11.18
N THR A 53 -6.55 -4.07 11.38
CA THR A 53 -7.43 -4.90 10.52
C THR A 53 -8.09 -4.08 9.43
N GLU A 54 -8.18 -2.77 9.63
CA GLU A 54 -8.61 -1.81 8.63
C GLU A 54 -7.60 -0.66 8.58
N CYS A 55 -7.35 -0.11 7.40
CA CYS A 55 -6.43 1.00 7.20
C CYS A 55 -7.16 2.16 6.54
N PHE A 56 -7.04 3.35 7.13
CA PHE A 56 -7.48 4.59 6.51
C PHE A 56 -6.27 5.48 6.23
N ARG A 57 -6.08 5.84 4.97
CA ARG A 57 -4.90 6.54 4.47
C ARG A 57 -5.27 7.76 3.66
N LEU A 58 -4.55 8.85 3.86
CA LEU A 58 -4.49 9.99 2.95
C LEU A 58 -3.13 9.98 2.26
N ARG A 59 -3.13 9.87 0.94
CA ARG A 59 -1.94 9.78 0.09
C ARG A 59 -1.78 11.05 -0.75
N LYS A 60 -0.57 11.59 -0.77
CA LYS A 60 -0.12 12.56 -1.77
C LYS A 60 0.86 11.85 -2.71
N LYS A 61 0.50 11.76 -4.00
CA LYS A 61 1.31 11.15 -5.05
C LYS A 61 1.59 12.20 -6.11
N ASP A 62 2.80 12.80 -6.07
CA ASP A 62 3.18 13.97 -6.88
C ASP A 62 2.19 15.13 -6.67
N LYS A 63 1.36 15.45 -7.69
CA LYS A 63 0.36 16.51 -7.68
C LYS A 63 -1.05 16.06 -7.30
N ASN A 64 -1.29 14.75 -7.21
CA ASN A 64 -2.59 14.16 -6.93
C ASN A 64 -2.69 13.70 -5.48
N ASN A 65 -3.89 13.76 -4.94
CA ASN A 65 -4.17 13.30 -3.58
C ASN A 65 -5.29 12.27 -3.61
N TYR A 66 -5.21 11.29 -2.72
CA TYR A 66 -6.17 10.19 -2.64
C TYR A 66 -6.50 9.89 -1.19
N ILE A 67 -7.74 9.49 -0.93
CA ILE A 67 -8.11 8.79 0.29
C ILE A 67 -8.36 7.34 -0.04
N THR A 68 -7.89 6.48 0.84
CA THR A 68 -7.98 5.03 0.68
C THR A 68 -8.51 4.43 1.97
N TYR A 69 -9.49 3.54 1.86
CA TYR A 69 -9.93 2.68 2.94
C TYR A 69 -9.70 1.23 2.56
N LYS A 70 -8.99 0.49 3.40
CA LYS A 70 -8.56 -0.88 3.14
C LYS A 70 -9.01 -1.78 4.28
N ILE A 71 -9.64 -2.90 3.95
CA ILE A 71 -10.05 -3.93 4.90
C ILE A 71 -9.23 -5.17 4.62
N ASP A 72 -8.43 -5.59 5.61
CA ASP A 72 -7.55 -6.74 5.51
C ASP A 72 -8.26 -8.02 5.97
N TYR A 73 -8.10 -9.08 5.19
CA TYR A 73 -8.64 -10.40 5.47
C TYR A 73 -7.53 -11.39 5.80
N PHE A 74 -7.74 -12.13 6.88
CA PHE A 74 -6.76 -13.08 7.42
C PHE A 74 -7.36 -14.50 7.41
N ASP A 75 -6.50 -15.52 7.31
CA ASP A 75 -6.87 -16.90 7.54
C ASP A 75 -6.98 -17.22 9.04
N ASP A 76 -7.39 -18.45 9.36
CA ASP A 76 -7.52 -18.91 10.75
C ASP A 76 -6.19 -18.92 11.51
N ALA A 77 -5.06 -18.94 10.83
CA ALA A 77 -3.72 -18.83 11.41
C ALA A 77 -3.27 -17.39 11.63
N GLY A 78 -4.10 -16.40 11.25
CA GLY A 78 -3.79 -14.97 11.33
C GLY A 78 -2.83 -14.48 10.24
N THR A 79 -2.68 -15.23 9.15
CA THR A 79 -1.90 -14.82 7.99
C THR A 79 -2.76 -13.97 7.07
N TRP A 80 -2.27 -12.80 6.67
CA TRP A 80 -2.96 -11.95 5.71
C TRP A 80 -3.14 -12.67 4.35
N ILE A 81 -4.35 -12.62 3.79
CA ILE A 81 -4.72 -13.28 2.54
C ILE A 81 -4.84 -12.28 1.40
N TYR A 82 -5.74 -11.31 1.54
CA TYR A 82 -6.01 -10.25 0.59
C TYR A 82 -6.63 -9.05 1.29
N SER A 83 -6.77 -7.95 0.58
CA SER A 83 -7.52 -6.78 1.06
C SER A 83 -8.61 -6.37 0.09
N ASP A 84 -9.67 -5.80 0.62
CA ASP A 84 -10.61 -5.00 -0.15
C ASP A 84 -10.23 -3.53 -0.01
N GLU A 85 -9.89 -2.89 -1.12
CA GLU A 85 -9.49 -1.48 -1.16
C GLU A 85 -10.51 -0.64 -1.92
N GLU A 86 -10.86 0.52 -1.32
CA GLU A 86 -11.62 1.58 -1.96
C GLU A 86 -10.79 2.86 -1.94
N GLU A 87 -10.47 3.38 -3.13
CA GLU A 87 -9.68 4.59 -3.29
C GLU A 87 -10.42 5.61 -4.14
N THR A 88 -10.34 6.88 -3.75
CA THR A 88 -10.84 7.99 -4.55
C THR A 88 -9.92 9.19 -4.46
N GLN A 89 -9.88 9.98 -5.56
CA GLN A 89 -9.11 11.21 -5.61
C GLN A 89 -9.80 12.33 -4.83
N VAL A 90 -9.00 13.15 -4.15
CA VAL A 90 -9.44 14.37 -3.46
C VAL A 90 -8.63 15.58 -3.94
N ASN A 91 -9.25 16.74 -4.00
CA ASN A 91 -8.63 17.91 -4.61
C ASN A 91 -7.60 18.59 -3.70
N ASP A 92 -7.85 18.66 -2.39
CA ASP A 92 -7.02 19.42 -1.45
C ASP A 92 -6.59 18.55 -0.26
N PHE A 93 -5.29 18.26 -0.22
CA PHE A 93 -4.69 17.45 0.83
C PHE A 93 -4.89 18.06 2.23
N ARG A 94 -4.66 19.39 2.35
CA ARG A 94 -4.74 20.08 3.65
C ARG A 94 -6.17 20.16 4.17
N VAL A 95 -7.13 20.48 3.28
CA VAL A 95 -8.55 20.51 3.66
C VAL A 95 -9.02 19.12 4.05
N THR A 96 -8.67 18.09 3.28
CA THR A 96 -9.00 16.70 3.58
C THR A 96 -8.45 16.27 4.93
N THR A 97 -7.18 16.58 5.24
CA THR A 97 -6.58 16.32 6.56
C THR A 97 -7.39 16.95 7.70
N LYS A 98 -7.85 18.20 7.52
CA LYS A 98 -8.68 18.88 8.53
C LYS A 98 -10.04 18.20 8.72
N ILE A 99 -10.68 17.79 7.61
CA ILE A 99 -11.96 17.06 7.67
C ILE A 99 -11.78 15.75 8.45
N ILE A 100 -10.74 14.98 8.14
CA ILE A 100 -10.40 13.73 8.84
C ILE A 100 -10.22 13.98 10.34
N SER A 101 -9.50 15.04 10.71
CA SER A 101 -9.29 15.45 12.10
C SER A 101 -10.61 15.84 12.80
N HIS A 102 -11.50 16.57 12.11
CA HIS A 102 -12.83 16.91 12.65
C HIS A 102 -13.72 15.68 12.86
N LEU A 103 -13.53 14.61 12.08
CA LEU A 103 -14.19 13.34 12.29
C LEU A 103 -13.63 12.55 13.48
N GLY A 104 -12.58 13.04 14.14
CA GLY A 104 -11.99 12.46 15.33
C GLY A 104 -10.83 11.49 15.08
N LEU A 105 -10.47 11.24 13.82
CA LEU A 105 -9.32 10.39 13.50
C LEU A 105 -8.01 11.16 13.75
N LYS A 106 -7.00 10.43 14.24
CA LYS A 106 -5.67 10.97 14.55
C LYS A 106 -4.61 10.36 13.65
N PRO A 107 -3.56 11.11 13.25
CA PRO A 107 -2.43 10.52 12.55
C PRO A 107 -1.78 9.42 13.38
N LEU A 108 -1.57 8.26 12.76
CA LEU A 108 -0.85 7.13 13.36
C LEU A 108 0.63 7.15 12.95
N ILE A 109 0.86 7.20 11.63
CA ILE A 109 2.20 7.19 11.04
C ILE A 109 2.20 7.94 9.72
N GLU A 110 3.32 8.58 9.42
CA GLU A 110 3.60 9.21 8.14
C GLU A 110 4.74 8.46 7.45
N ILE A 111 4.54 8.07 6.19
CA ILE A 111 5.51 7.34 5.37
C ILE A 111 5.85 8.20 4.14
N ASP A 112 7.09 8.71 4.10
CA ASP A 112 7.65 9.43 2.93
C ASP A 112 8.49 8.44 2.13
N ASN A 113 8.08 8.17 0.90
CA ASN A 113 8.74 7.21 0.04
C ASN A 113 8.88 7.67 -1.41
N ILE A 114 9.78 7.01 -2.12
CA ILE A 114 9.94 7.12 -3.57
C ILE A 114 9.63 5.74 -4.15
N LYS A 115 8.63 5.68 -5.02
CA LYS A 115 8.18 4.45 -5.68
C LYS A 115 8.67 4.42 -7.12
N HIS A 116 9.37 3.34 -7.50
CA HIS A 116 9.72 3.02 -8.88
C HIS A 116 8.83 1.88 -9.33
N THR A 117 7.93 2.14 -10.28
CA THR A 117 6.91 1.18 -10.72
C THR A 117 7.26 0.54 -12.04
N PHE A 118 7.13 -0.77 -12.09
CA PHE A 118 7.34 -1.61 -13.26
C PHE A 118 6.12 -2.49 -13.49
N LEU A 119 5.80 -2.79 -14.75
CA LEU A 119 4.70 -3.69 -15.11
C LEU A 119 5.20 -4.90 -15.89
N THR A 120 4.60 -6.03 -15.58
CA THR A 120 4.58 -7.23 -16.41
C THR A 120 3.17 -7.43 -16.98
N ASN A 121 2.92 -8.56 -17.66
CA ASN A 121 1.58 -8.90 -18.12
C ASN A 121 0.60 -9.17 -16.97
N GLU A 122 1.10 -9.59 -15.80
CA GLU A 122 0.28 -10.07 -14.70
C GLU A 122 0.51 -9.33 -13.38
N TYR A 123 1.66 -8.66 -13.23
CA TYR A 123 2.06 -8.05 -11.96
C TYR A 123 2.46 -6.59 -12.12
N GLU A 124 2.09 -5.80 -11.13
CA GLU A 124 2.77 -4.54 -10.82
C GLU A 124 3.90 -4.84 -9.81
N ILE A 125 5.08 -4.31 -10.09
CA ILE A 125 6.25 -4.44 -9.23
C ILE A 125 6.69 -3.05 -8.83
N VAL A 126 6.77 -2.77 -7.53
CA VAL A 126 7.16 -1.46 -7.01
C VAL A 126 8.38 -1.60 -6.13
N LEU A 127 9.48 -0.95 -6.53
CA LEU A 127 10.63 -0.74 -5.64
C LEU A 127 10.42 0.55 -4.87
N GLU A 128 10.32 0.43 -3.55
CA GLU A 128 10.08 1.55 -2.65
C GLU A 128 11.34 1.93 -1.87
N GLU A 129 11.68 3.21 -1.91
CA GLU A 129 12.67 3.81 -1.02
C GLU A 129 11.94 4.51 0.11
N VAL A 130 11.81 3.85 1.25
CA VAL A 130 11.11 4.39 2.41
C VAL A 130 12.09 5.14 3.29
N LYS A 131 11.85 6.43 3.51
CA LYS A 131 12.70 7.30 4.31
C LYS A 131 12.84 6.75 5.74
N GLY A 132 14.09 6.51 6.15
CA GLY A 132 14.43 6.00 7.47
C GLY A 132 14.26 4.49 7.67
N LEU A 133 13.66 3.75 6.71
CA LEU A 133 13.45 2.29 6.80
C LEU A 133 14.23 1.49 5.77
N GLY A 134 14.58 2.09 4.63
CA GLY A 134 15.35 1.46 3.56
C GLY A 134 14.53 1.06 2.35
N LEU A 135 14.92 -0.03 1.68
CA LEU A 135 14.30 -0.50 0.44
C LEU A 135 13.32 -1.63 0.71
N PHE A 136 12.21 -1.58 -0.03
CA PHE A 136 11.18 -2.62 -0.05
C PHE A 136 10.81 -2.93 -1.49
N LEU A 137 10.38 -4.16 -1.75
CA LEU A 137 9.82 -4.58 -3.01
C LEU A 137 8.41 -5.08 -2.76
N GLU A 138 7.45 -4.45 -3.43
CA GLU A 138 6.05 -4.84 -3.45
C GLU A 138 5.75 -5.47 -4.80
N VAL A 139 5.10 -6.62 -4.80
CA VAL A 139 4.62 -7.30 -6.01
C VAL A 139 3.15 -7.55 -5.85
N GLU A 140 2.35 -6.95 -6.72
CA GLU A 140 0.90 -7.04 -6.71
C GLU A 140 0.38 -7.74 -7.96
N ARG A 141 -0.54 -8.69 -7.77
CA ARG A 141 -1.24 -9.35 -8.87
C ARG A 141 -2.31 -8.43 -9.45
N GLN A 142 -2.20 -8.13 -10.75
CA GLN A 142 -3.14 -7.28 -11.46
C GLN A 142 -4.36 -8.06 -11.97
N ASN A 143 -5.51 -7.37 -12.06
CA ASN A 143 -6.73 -7.88 -12.70
C ASN A 143 -7.26 -9.20 -12.13
N ILE A 144 -7.27 -9.34 -10.80
CA ILE A 144 -7.84 -10.51 -10.13
C ILE A 144 -9.34 -10.61 -10.42
N THR A 145 -9.76 -11.74 -10.94
CA THR A 145 -11.19 -12.02 -11.21
C THR A 145 -11.87 -12.57 -9.96
N LYS A 146 -13.22 -12.46 -9.91
CA LYS A 146 -14.01 -12.98 -8.78
C LYS A 146 -13.94 -14.51 -8.64
N THR A 147 -13.52 -15.22 -9.68
CA THR A 147 -13.47 -16.69 -9.75
C THR A 147 -12.10 -17.26 -9.41
N GLU A 148 -11.05 -16.42 -9.31
CA GLU A 148 -9.71 -16.89 -8.98
C GLU A 148 -9.61 -17.26 -7.50
N ASN A 149 -8.90 -18.37 -7.23
CA ASN A 149 -8.56 -18.78 -5.88
C ASN A 149 -7.42 -17.89 -5.35
N ILE A 150 -7.74 -17.04 -4.40
CA ILE A 150 -6.79 -16.07 -3.83
C ILE A 150 -5.54 -16.72 -3.26
N SER A 151 -5.67 -17.87 -2.59
CA SER A 151 -4.51 -18.57 -2.03
C SER A 151 -3.54 -19.07 -3.11
N GLU A 152 -4.07 -19.54 -4.25
CA GLU A 152 -3.25 -19.94 -5.40
C GLU A 152 -2.60 -18.73 -6.08
N VAL A 153 -3.32 -17.61 -6.17
CA VAL A 153 -2.76 -16.36 -6.71
C VAL A 153 -1.56 -15.91 -5.85
N LYS A 154 -1.72 -15.89 -4.53
CA LYS A 154 -0.67 -15.48 -3.60
C LYS A 154 0.57 -16.37 -3.66
N GLN A 155 0.40 -17.69 -3.87
CA GLN A 155 1.53 -18.62 -4.01
C GLN A 155 2.36 -18.42 -5.28
N LYS A 156 1.80 -17.75 -6.29
CA LYS A 156 2.47 -17.47 -7.57
C LYS A 156 3.22 -16.13 -7.60
N ILE A 157 2.99 -15.27 -6.61
CA ILE A 157 3.74 -14.03 -6.39
C ILE A 157 5.06 -14.36 -5.71
#